data_dabad17446787f9f9865ce0e75e061d9
#
_entry.id   dabad17446787f9f9865ce0e75e061d9
#
_cell.length_a   1.000
_cell.length_b   1.000
_cell.length_c   1.000
_cell.angle_alpha   90.00
_cell.angle_beta   90.00
_cell.angle_gamma   90.00
#
_symmetry.space_group_name_H-M   'P 1'
#
loop_
_entity.id
_entity.type
_entity.pdbx_description
1 polymer ?
#
loop_
_entity_poly.entity_id
_entity_poly.type
_entity_poly.pdbx_seq_one_letter_code
_entity_poly.pdbx_strand_id
1 'polypeptide(L)'
;DGIVTLTMDDPTAGANTMNELYKESMAAAVDRLYAEVDSVTGVVIASGKKTFFAGGNIKSMVGAGPANAAEIFAGAQDIKAGLRRLETYPHPVVAAINGAALGGGLEISLACHHRVAWADRSVQLGLPEVTLGLLPGGGGITRTVRMMGISDALMNVLLQGTRFTPEDAKAKGLIDETVATLDELIPAAKTWIKANPEAKQPWDREGYKMPG
;
A
#
# COMPACT_ATOMS: atom_id res chain seq x y z
N ASP A 1 17.26 -15.44 7.26
CA ASP A 1 17.47 -15.11 5.85
C ASP A 1 17.47 -13.58 5.59
N GLY A 2 17.49 -12.77 6.66
CA GLY A 2 17.52 -11.30 6.59
C GLY A 2 16.21 -10.64 6.10
N ILE A 3 15.16 -11.41 5.79
CA ILE A 3 13.86 -10.85 5.37
C ILE A 3 13.00 -10.57 6.60
N VAL A 4 12.64 -9.32 6.79
CA VAL A 4 11.77 -8.84 7.89
C VAL A 4 10.30 -8.90 7.47
N THR A 5 9.42 -9.35 8.35
CA THR A 5 7.97 -9.23 8.18
C THR A 5 7.44 -8.16 9.13
N LEU A 6 6.89 -7.08 8.59
CA LEU A 6 6.15 -6.08 9.34
C LEU A 6 4.67 -6.45 9.32
N THR A 7 4.15 -6.87 10.46
CA THR A 7 2.74 -7.25 10.59
C THR A 7 1.94 -6.10 11.19
N MET A 8 1.02 -5.56 10.42
CA MET A 8 0.06 -4.57 10.90
C MET A 8 -1.03 -5.29 11.72
N ASP A 9 -1.16 -4.94 12.99
CA ASP A 9 -2.13 -5.56 13.89
C ASP A 9 -2.54 -4.58 15.00
N ASP A 10 -3.56 -3.75 14.72
CA ASP A 10 -4.12 -2.82 15.70
C ASP A 10 -4.86 -3.62 16.81
N PRO A 11 -4.33 -3.66 18.05
CA PRO A 11 -4.94 -4.46 19.12
C PRO A 11 -6.29 -3.89 19.59
N THR A 12 -6.61 -2.66 19.22
CA THR A 12 -7.81 -1.94 19.67
C THR A 12 -8.97 -2.00 18.68
N ALA A 13 -8.72 -2.53 17.47
CA ALA A 13 -9.69 -2.53 16.38
C ALA A 13 -9.77 -3.88 15.67
N GLY A 14 -10.93 -4.17 15.07
CA GLY A 14 -11.13 -5.37 14.25
C GLY A 14 -10.45 -5.32 12.89
N ALA A 15 -10.01 -4.15 12.44
CA ALA A 15 -9.31 -3.93 11.19
C ALA A 15 -8.20 -2.88 11.36
N ASN A 16 -7.14 -3.00 10.59
CA ASN A 16 -6.12 -1.95 10.50
C ASN A 16 -6.68 -0.76 9.72
N THR A 17 -6.48 0.45 10.23
CA THR A 17 -6.87 1.71 9.60
C THR A 17 -5.76 2.74 9.74
N MET A 18 -5.79 3.79 8.92
CA MET A 18 -4.81 4.87 8.95
C MET A 18 -5.13 5.84 10.11
N ASN A 19 -4.96 5.35 11.33
CA ASN A 19 -5.13 6.09 12.59
C ASN A 19 -3.77 6.54 13.15
N GLU A 20 -3.75 7.25 14.27
CA GLU A 20 -2.50 7.72 14.88
C GLU A 20 -1.58 6.57 15.28
N LEU A 21 -2.13 5.48 15.86
CA LEU A 21 -1.35 4.29 16.21
C LEU A 21 -0.60 3.72 15.01
N TYR A 22 -1.28 3.63 13.85
CA TYR A 22 -0.64 3.19 12.60
C TYR A 22 0.49 4.14 12.18
N LYS A 23 0.24 5.46 12.19
CA LYS A 23 1.23 6.45 11.76
C LYS A 23 2.50 6.37 12.60
N GLU A 24 2.36 6.38 13.93
CA GLU A 24 3.47 6.30 14.87
C GLU A 24 4.24 4.97 14.74
N SER A 25 3.51 3.85 14.71
CA SER A 25 4.10 2.51 14.63
C SER A 25 4.81 2.28 13.30
N MET A 26 4.21 2.73 12.18
CA MET A 26 4.82 2.59 10.86
C MET A 26 6.06 3.49 10.73
N ALA A 27 6.01 4.72 11.23
CA ALA A 27 7.17 5.61 11.25
C ALA A 27 8.33 4.99 12.03
N ALA A 28 8.08 4.48 13.23
CA ALA A 28 9.08 3.80 14.06
C ALA A 28 9.63 2.52 13.39
N ALA A 29 8.76 1.74 12.74
CA ALA A 29 9.18 0.53 12.02
C ALA A 29 10.08 0.88 10.82
N VAL A 30 9.74 1.92 10.05
CA VAL A 30 10.56 2.39 8.93
C VAL A 30 11.89 2.97 9.42
N ASP A 31 11.90 3.73 10.53
CA ASP A 31 13.15 4.23 11.14
C ASP A 31 14.07 3.07 11.53
N ARG A 32 13.50 2.02 12.14
CA ARG A 32 14.25 0.82 12.51
C ARG A 32 14.80 0.08 11.30
N LEU A 33 14.02 -0.06 10.23
CA LEU A 33 14.48 -0.67 8.96
C LEU A 33 15.71 0.07 8.41
N TYR A 34 15.70 1.41 8.41
CA TYR A 34 16.84 2.19 7.96
C TYR A 34 18.04 2.09 8.90
N ALA A 35 17.81 1.98 10.22
CA ALA A 35 18.89 1.79 11.19
C ALA A 35 19.55 0.40 11.07
N GLU A 36 18.82 -0.60 10.63
CA GLU A 36 19.28 -1.99 10.49
C GLU A 36 19.49 -2.39 9.01
N VAL A 37 19.62 -1.43 8.09
CA VAL A 37 19.61 -1.65 6.63
C VAL A 37 20.64 -2.69 6.17
N ASP A 38 21.83 -2.72 6.75
CA ASP A 38 22.90 -3.65 6.38
C ASP A 38 22.59 -5.13 6.76
N SER A 39 21.65 -5.35 7.68
CA SER A 39 21.23 -6.70 8.12
C SER A 39 19.94 -7.16 7.47
N VAL A 40 19.20 -6.28 6.81
CA VAL A 40 17.92 -6.56 6.14
C VAL A 40 18.16 -6.79 4.66
N THR A 41 17.61 -7.88 4.12
CA THR A 41 17.68 -8.19 2.68
C THR A 41 16.35 -8.00 1.96
N GLY A 42 15.28 -7.70 2.69
CA GLY A 42 13.96 -7.40 2.15
C GLY A 42 12.90 -7.33 3.22
N VAL A 43 11.75 -6.79 2.86
CA VAL A 43 10.64 -6.54 3.79
C VAL A 43 9.34 -7.09 3.21
N VAL A 44 8.57 -7.79 4.04
CA VAL A 44 7.19 -8.19 3.74
C VAL A 44 6.26 -7.36 4.62
N ILE A 45 5.32 -6.65 4.02
CA ILE A 45 4.23 -5.97 4.74
C ILE A 45 3.03 -6.92 4.77
N ALA A 46 2.60 -7.30 5.96
CA ALA A 46 1.51 -8.24 6.19
C ALA A 46 0.49 -7.69 7.18
N SER A 47 -0.64 -8.38 7.33
CA SER A 47 -1.68 -8.04 8.30
C SER A 47 -1.98 -9.23 9.21
N GLY A 48 -2.12 -8.98 10.50
CA GLY A 48 -2.64 -9.92 11.51
C GLY A 48 -4.17 -9.97 11.57
N LYS A 49 -4.87 -9.18 10.74
CA LYS A 49 -6.33 -9.11 10.68
C LYS A 49 -6.89 -9.90 9.48
N LYS A 50 -8.22 -10.11 9.45
CA LYS A 50 -8.91 -10.69 8.30
C LYS A 50 -8.83 -9.81 7.05
N THR A 51 -8.74 -8.49 7.22
CA THR A 51 -8.49 -7.52 6.14
C THR A 51 -7.00 -7.17 6.12
N PHE A 52 -6.48 -6.83 4.95
CA PHE A 52 -5.12 -6.28 4.88
C PHE A 52 -5.09 -4.90 5.54
N PHE A 53 -5.96 -3.98 5.06
CA PHE A 53 -6.07 -2.64 5.62
C PHE A 53 -7.35 -1.95 5.11
N ALA A 54 -8.17 -1.43 6.01
CA ALA A 54 -9.51 -0.94 5.68
C ALA A 54 -9.58 0.53 5.22
N GLY A 55 -8.44 1.18 5.02
CA GLY A 55 -8.39 2.57 4.54
C GLY A 55 -8.26 3.62 5.64
N GLY A 56 -8.71 4.84 5.37
CA GLY A 56 -8.68 5.95 6.30
C GLY A 56 -9.62 5.77 7.48
N ASN A 57 -9.29 6.39 8.62
CA ASN A 57 -10.22 6.49 9.74
C ASN A 57 -11.27 7.56 9.44
N ILE A 58 -12.40 7.16 8.84
CA ILE A 58 -13.48 8.08 8.45
C ILE A 58 -14.01 8.87 9.66
N LYS A 59 -13.99 8.29 10.86
CA LYS A 59 -14.46 8.97 12.08
C LYS A 59 -13.61 10.19 12.43
N SER A 60 -12.31 10.15 12.18
CA SER A 60 -11.42 11.29 12.42
C SER A 60 -11.59 12.42 11.40
N MET A 61 -12.24 12.14 10.26
CA MET A 61 -12.53 13.13 9.22
C MET A 61 -13.85 13.88 9.48
N VAL A 62 -14.67 13.39 10.41
CA VAL A 62 -15.90 14.08 10.83
C VAL A 62 -15.50 15.38 11.55
N GLY A 63 -15.96 16.51 11.03
CA GLY A 63 -15.56 17.84 11.53
C GLY A 63 -14.38 18.48 10.81
N ALA A 64 -13.86 17.83 9.75
CA ALA A 64 -12.90 18.46 8.85
C ALA A 64 -13.49 19.73 8.20
N GLY A 65 -12.73 20.80 8.23
CA GLY A 65 -13.17 22.09 7.69
C GLY A 65 -12.03 23.10 7.59
N PRO A 66 -12.34 24.34 7.18
CA PRO A 66 -11.31 25.38 7.00
C PRO A 66 -10.46 25.65 8.26
N ALA A 67 -11.04 25.47 9.46
CA ALA A 67 -10.36 25.76 10.72
C ALA A 67 -9.18 24.80 11.01
N ASN A 68 -9.23 23.56 10.52
CA ASN A 68 -8.20 22.53 10.71
C ASN A 68 -7.55 22.05 9.41
N ALA A 69 -7.75 22.80 8.31
CA ALA A 69 -7.21 22.43 7.00
C ALA A 69 -5.68 22.29 6.99
N ALA A 70 -4.96 23.15 7.70
CA ALA A 70 -3.50 23.11 7.79
C ALA A 70 -3.00 21.83 8.49
N GLU A 71 -3.66 21.41 9.57
CA GLU A 71 -3.34 20.19 10.30
C GLU A 71 -3.62 18.95 9.47
N ILE A 72 -4.79 18.90 8.80
CA ILE A 72 -5.16 17.81 7.90
C ILE A 72 -4.16 17.70 6.74
N PHE A 73 -3.75 18.82 6.16
CA PHE A 73 -2.75 18.86 5.11
C PHE A 73 -1.39 18.32 5.60
N ALA A 74 -0.92 18.78 6.76
CA ALA A 74 0.32 18.30 7.36
C ALA A 74 0.28 16.76 7.58
N GLY A 75 -0.80 16.25 8.19
CA GLY A 75 -0.97 14.80 8.39
C GLY A 75 -0.99 13.99 7.10
N ALA A 76 -1.58 14.53 6.03
CA ALA A 76 -1.54 13.88 4.71
C ALA A 76 -0.12 13.88 4.12
N GLN A 77 0.66 14.94 4.33
CA GLN A 77 2.06 14.99 3.88
C GLN A 77 2.95 14.01 4.66
N ASP A 78 2.74 13.86 5.96
CA ASP A 78 3.47 12.89 6.80
C ASP A 78 3.21 11.45 6.33
N ILE A 79 1.96 11.09 6.03
CA ILE A 79 1.62 9.79 5.46
C ILE A 79 2.35 9.58 4.13
N LYS A 80 2.31 10.57 3.22
CA LYS A 80 2.99 10.47 1.93
C LYS A 80 4.50 10.33 2.08
N ALA A 81 5.09 11.08 2.98
CA ALA A 81 6.53 10.99 3.28
C ALA A 81 6.90 9.61 3.83
N GLY A 82 6.13 9.07 4.77
CA GLY A 82 6.32 7.73 5.31
C GLY A 82 6.24 6.64 4.24
N LEU A 83 5.21 6.69 3.39
CA LEU A 83 5.07 5.76 2.26
C LEU A 83 6.19 5.93 1.22
N ARG A 84 6.67 7.16 1.00
CA ARG A 84 7.81 7.38 0.09
C ARG A 84 9.11 6.79 0.65
N ARG A 85 9.35 6.88 1.94
CA ARG A 85 10.50 6.22 2.58
C ARG A 85 10.45 4.70 2.41
N LEU A 86 9.28 4.09 2.56
CA LEU A 86 9.09 2.67 2.31
C LEU A 86 9.34 2.31 0.84
N GLU A 87 8.84 3.14 -0.09
CA GLU A 87 8.98 3.00 -1.53
C GLU A 87 10.44 3.13 -2.03
N THR A 88 11.25 3.91 -1.33
CA THR A 88 12.68 4.13 -1.65
C THR A 88 13.62 3.36 -0.72
N TYR A 89 13.09 2.42 0.06
CA TYR A 89 13.92 1.57 0.90
C TYR A 89 14.94 0.80 0.03
N PRO A 90 16.22 0.70 0.44
CA PRO A 90 17.26 0.12 -0.41
C PRO A 90 17.06 -1.34 -0.80
N HIS A 91 16.23 -2.07 -0.06
CA HIS A 91 15.94 -3.48 -0.31
C HIS A 91 14.49 -3.70 -0.74
N PRO A 92 14.14 -4.83 -1.40
CA PRO A 92 12.79 -5.12 -1.86
C PRO A 92 11.76 -5.07 -0.73
N VAL A 93 10.63 -4.41 -0.99
CA VAL A 93 9.46 -4.38 -0.11
C VAL A 93 8.27 -4.98 -0.84
N VAL A 94 7.62 -5.97 -0.25
CA VAL A 94 6.49 -6.70 -0.85
C VAL A 94 5.26 -6.62 0.05
N ALA A 95 4.12 -6.27 -0.51
CA ALA A 95 2.83 -6.36 0.17
C ALA A 95 2.24 -7.76 0.02
N ALA A 96 1.96 -8.43 1.14
CA ALA A 96 1.30 -9.73 1.22
C ALA A 96 -0.17 -9.52 1.60
N ILE A 97 -1.04 -9.43 0.61
CA ILE A 97 -2.42 -8.97 0.74
C ILE A 97 -3.35 -10.16 1.03
N ASN A 98 -3.70 -10.32 2.30
CA ASN A 98 -4.52 -11.44 2.80
C ASN A 98 -6.03 -11.17 2.85
N GLY A 99 -6.47 -9.97 2.51
CA GLY A 99 -7.86 -9.54 2.62
C GLY A 99 -8.06 -8.18 1.96
N ALA A 100 -9.19 -7.52 2.25
CA ALA A 100 -9.49 -6.22 1.67
C ALA A 100 -8.36 -5.19 1.89
N ALA A 101 -7.90 -4.56 0.81
CA ALA A 101 -6.92 -3.48 0.77
C ALA A 101 -7.57 -2.27 0.07
N LEU A 102 -8.25 -1.43 0.83
CA LEU A 102 -9.05 -0.32 0.30
C LEU A 102 -8.46 1.02 0.72
N GLY A 103 -8.55 2.01 -0.16
CA GLY A 103 -8.05 3.36 0.10
C GLY A 103 -6.59 3.34 0.56
N GLY A 104 -6.32 3.85 1.75
CA GLY A 104 -4.97 3.80 2.34
C GLY A 104 -4.32 2.42 2.34
N GLY A 105 -5.10 1.34 2.38
CA GLY A 105 -4.58 -0.03 2.28
C GLY A 105 -3.99 -0.34 0.90
N LEU A 106 -4.66 0.08 -0.16
CA LEU A 106 -4.08 -0.03 -1.50
C LEU A 106 -2.92 0.96 -1.68
N GLU A 107 -2.98 2.16 -1.10
CA GLU A 107 -1.88 3.14 -1.15
C GLU A 107 -0.59 2.62 -0.50
N ILE A 108 -0.69 1.90 0.64
CA ILE A 108 0.43 1.18 1.26
C ILE A 108 0.97 0.12 0.30
N SER A 109 0.08 -0.68 -0.29
CA SER A 109 0.47 -1.74 -1.23
C SER A 109 1.17 -1.17 -2.47
N LEU A 110 0.68 -0.05 -3.02
CA LEU A 110 1.28 0.63 -4.17
C LEU A 110 2.66 1.25 -3.86
N ALA A 111 2.95 1.55 -2.59
CA ALA A 111 4.27 1.99 -2.15
C ALA A 111 5.27 0.83 -2.02
N CYS A 112 4.83 -0.43 -2.08
CA CYS A 112 5.71 -1.59 -2.11
C CYS A 112 6.19 -1.88 -3.54
N HIS A 113 7.38 -2.49 -3.68
CA HIS A 113 7.96 -2.84 -4.98
C HIS A 113 7.18 -3.94 -5.70
N HIS A 114 6.52 -4.82 -4.94
CA HIS A 114 5.71 -5.91 -5.46
C HIS A 114 4.49 -6.16 -4.57
N ARG A 115 3.40 -6.66 -5.14
CA ARG A 115 2.11 -6.92 -4.49
C ARG A 115 1.65 -8.32 -4.83
N VAL A 116 1.56 -9.17 -3.80
CA VAL A 116 1.00 -10.53 -3.89
C VAL A 116 -0.33 -10.53 -3.15
N ALA A 117 -1.39 -11.05 -3.75
CA ALA A 117 -2.69 -11.16 -3.12
C ALA A 117 -3.22 -12.59 -3.10
N TRP A 118 -3.94 -12.94 -2.04
CA TRP A 118 -4.72 -14.18 -1.99
C TRP A 118 -5.86 -14.11 -3.00
N ALA A 119 -5.96 -15.13 -3.89
CA ALA A 119 -6.95 -15.23 -4.96
C ALA A 119 -8.32 -15.68 -4.43
N ASP A 120 -8.88 -14.95 -3.47
CA ASP A 120 -10.21 -15.21 -2.91
C ASP A 120 -11.15 -14.04 -3.20
N ARG A 121 -12.42 -14.34 -3.46
CA ARG A 121 -13.44 -13.33 -3.78
C ARG A 121 -13.76 -12.37 -2.63
N SER A 122 -13.39 -12.71 -1.40
CA SER A 122 -13.51 -11.82 -0.24
C SER A 122 -12.42 -10.73 -0.22
N VAL A 123 -11.33 -10.94 -0.95
CA VAL A 123 -10.28 -9.94 -1.11
C VAL A 123 -10.75 -8.88 -2.11
N GLN A 124 -10.74 -7.64 -1.68
CA GLN A 124 -11.13 -6.49 -2.50
C GLN A 124 -10.03 -5.43 -2.48
N LEU A 125 -9.66 -4.93 -3.65
CA LEU A 125 -8.65 -3.90 -3.82
C LEU A 125 -9.26 -2.69 -4.53
N GLY A 126 -8.94 -1.48 -4.08
CA GLY A 126 -9.45 -0.28 -4.74
C GLY A 126 -9.16 1.01 -3.99
N LEU A 127 -9.44 2.11 -4.70
CA LEU A 127 -9.37 3.48 -4.17
C LEU A 127 -10.79 4.09 -4.17
N PRO A 128 -11.65 3.75 -3.21
CA PRO A 128 -13.05 4.13 -3.21
C PRO A 128 -13.31 5.55 -2.69
N GLU A 129 -12.29 6.36 -2.46
CA GLU A 129 -12.37 7.69 -1.83
C GLU A 129 -13.38 8.61 -2.52
N VAL A 130 -13.50 8.54 -3.85
CA VAL A 130 -14.45 9.35 -4.63
C VAL A 130 -15.91 9.10 -4.22
N THR A 131 -16.24 7.88 -3.78
CA THR A 131 -17.60 7.55 -3.29
C THR A 131 -17.96 8.25 -1.98
N LEU A 132 -16.96 8.79 -1.30
CA LEU A 132 -17.08 9.55 -0.06
C LEU A 132 -16.87 11.06 -0.27
N GLY A 133 -16.72 11.53 -1.52
CA GLY A 133 -16.38 12.91 -1.84
C GLY A 133 -14.93 13.28 -1.48
N LEU A 134 -14.05 12.27 -1.39
CA LEU A 134 -12.64 12.42 -1.04
C LEU A 134 -11.74 12.06 -2.23
N LEU A 135 -10.44 12.25 -2.05
CA LEU A 135 -9.39 11.82 -2.98
C LEU A 135 -8.41 10.89 -2.24
N PRO A 136 -7.76 9.94 -2.94
CA PRO A 136 -6.67 9.15 -2.37
C PRO A 136 -5.52 10.05 -1.91
N GLY A 137 -5.38 10.21 -0.59
CA GLY A 137 -4.49 11.20 0.03
C GLY A 137 -3.07 10.72 0.31
N GLY A 138 -2.82 9.40 0.37
CA GLY A 138 -1.52 8.80 0.67
C GLY A 138 -0.62 8.59 -0.56
N GLY A 139 -1.06 9.06 -1.75
CA GLY A 139 -0.30 8.97 -2.99
C GLY A 139 -0.82 7.94 -3.99
N GLY A 140 -2.04 7.43 -3.80
CA GLY A 140 -2.70 6.50 -4.71
C GLY A 140 -2.87 7.08 -6.12
N ILE A 141 -3.25 8.36 -6.23
CA ILE A 141 -3.36 9.07 -7.52
C ILE A 141 -2.01 9.06 -8.23
N THR A 142 -0.96 9.50 -7.56
CA THR A 142 0.38 9.62 -8.17
C THR A 142 0.91 8.28 -8.64
N ARG A 143 0.75 7.23 -7.81
CA ARG A 143 1.27 5.90 -8.13
C ARG A 143 0.49 5.22 -9.25
N THR A 144 -0.84 5.28 -9.23
CA THR A 144 -1.65 4.72 -10.31
C THR A 144 -1.38 5.41 -11.64
N VAL A 145 -1.27 6.74 -11.65
CA VAL A 145 -0.90 7.50 -12.86
C VAL A 145 0.48 7.10 -13.37
N ARG A 146 1.45 6.94 -12.49
CA ARG A 146 2.79 6.47 -12.88
C ARG A 146 2.80 5.03 -13.38
N MET A 147 1.93 4.18 -12.87
CA MET A 147 1.87 2.76 -13.25
C MET A 147 1.20 2.56 -14.61
N MET A 148 0.14 3.28 -14.91
CA MET A 148 -0.75 2.97 -16.05
C MET A 148 -1.08 4.17 -16.96
N GLY A 149 -0.53 5.35 -16.66
CA GLY A 149 -0.85 6.59 -17.39
C GLY A 149 -2.09 7.31 -16.86
N ILE A 150 -2.29 8.55 -17.27
CA ILE A 150 -3.36 9.42 -16.76
C ILE A 150 -4.74 8.87 -17.11
N SER A 151 -4.96 8.51 -18.37
CA SER A 151 -6.26 8.08 -18.87
C SER A 151 -6.73 6.80 -18.16
N ASP A 152 -5.88 5.78 -18.11
CA ASP A 152 -6.24 4.49 -17.52
C ASP A 152 -6.40 4.58 -16.01
N ALA A 153 -5.52 5.32 -15.31
CA ALA A 153 -5.67 5.56 -13.89
C ALA A 153 -7.00 6.26 -13.56
N LEU A 154 -7.31 7.32 -14.32
CA LEU A 154 -8.52 8.10 -14.08
C LEU A 154 -9.79 7.28 -14.35
N MET A 155 -9.89 6.70 -15.54
CA MET A 155 -11.13 6.06 -16.01
C MET A 155 -11.38 4.70 -15.37
N ASN A 156 -10.33 3.93 -15.08
CA ASN A 156 -10.47 2.56 -14.60
C ASN A 156 -10.37 2.43 -13.07
N VAL A 157 -9.71 3.37 -12.37
CA VAL A 157 -9.42 3.21 -10.93
C VAL A 157 -10.01 4.33 -10.09
N LEU A 158 -9.80 5.61 -10.48
CA LEU A 158 -10.01 6.74 -9.60
C LEU A 158 -11.43 7.32 -9.63
N LEU A 159 -12.06 7.43 -10.82
CA LEU A 159 -13.34 8.15 -10.98
C LEU A 159 -14.56 7.42 -10.42
N GLN A 160 -14.52 6.09 -10.37
CA GLN A 160 -15.68 5.28 -9.99
C GLN A 160 -15.56 4.65 -8.61
N GLY A 161 -14.38 4.69 -7.99
CA GLY A 161 -14.13 4.03 -6.72
C GLY A 161 -14.34 2.52 -6.77
N THR A 162 -14.07 1.92 -7.93
CA THR A 162 -14.28 0.49 -8.18
C THR A 162 -13.45 -0.36 -7.22
N ARG A 163 -14.08 -1.44 -6.73
CA ARG A 163 -13.42 -2.49 -5.97
C ARG A 163 -13.19 -3.68 -6.88
N PHE A 164 -11.95 -4.10 -6.98
CA PHE A 164 -11.50 -5.17 -7.85
C PHE A 164 -11.32 -6.47 -7.07
N THR A 165 -11.62 -7.61 -7.70
CA THR A 165 -11.10 -8.91 -7.25
C THR A 165 -9.59 -8.95 -7.45
N PRO A 166 -8.85 -9.89 -6.83
CA PRO A 166 -7.42 -10.04 -7.07
C PRO A 166 -7.08 -10.27 -8.54
N GLU A 167 -7.87 -11.07 -9.25
CA GLU A 167 -7.70 -11.34 -10.67
C GLU A 167 -7.89 -10.09 -11.52
N ASP A 168 -8.95 -9.31 -11.27
CA ASP A 168 -9.21 -8.06 -11.98
C ASP A 168 -8.12 -7.02 -11.68
N ALA A 169 -7.70 -6.91 -10.41
CA ALA A 169 -6.63 -6.02 -10.00
C ALA A 169 -5.30 -6.37 -10.67
N LYS A 170 -5.00 -7.67 -10.80
CA LYS A 170 -3.83 -8.15 -11.53
C LYS A 170 -3.93 -7.84 -13.02
N ALA A 171 -5.06 -8.12 -13.64
CA ALA A 171 -5.29 -7.82 -15.06
C ALA A 171 -5.13 -6.32 -15.38
N LYS A 172 -5.44 -5.44 -14.41
CA LYS A 172 -5.26 -3.98 -14.52
C LYS A 172 -3.87 -3.49 -14.09
N GLY A 173 -3.00 -4.37 -13.62
CA GLY A 173 -1.66 -3.99 -13.16
C GLY A 173 -1.63 -3.30 -11.78
N LEU A 174 -2.72 -3.35 -11.01
CA LEU A 174 -2.75 -2.83 -9.64
C LEU A 174 -2.00 -3.72 -8.65
N ILE A 175 -1.97 -5.04 -8.92
CA ILE A 175 -1.13 -6.01 -8.23
C ILE A 175 -0.37 -6.85 -9.24
N ASP A 176 0.65 -7.56 -8.78
CA ASP A 176 1.60 -8.25 -9.64
C ASP A 176 1.35 -9.77 -9.68
N GLU A 177 0.92 -10.34 -8.56
CA GLU A 177 0.82 -11.79 -8.37
C GLU A 177 -0.40 -12.16 -7.54
N THR A 178 -0.94 -13.36 -7.80
CA THR A 178 -1.97 -13.98 -6.97
C THR A 178 -1.54 -15.37 -6.55
N VAL A 179 -1.91 -15.79 -5.34
CA VAL A 179 -1.68 -17.13 -4.80
C VAL A 179 -2.99 -17.79 -4.44
N ALA A 180 -3.06 -19.12 -4.52
CA ALA A 180 -4.30 -19.87 -4.32
C ALA A 180 -4.72 -19.94 -2.84
N THR A 181 -3.77 -19.92 -1.90
CA THR A 181 -4.03 -20.06 -0.47
C THR A 181 -3.34 -18.97 0.36
N LEU A 182 -3.87 -18.70 1.55
CA LEU A 182 -3.25 -17.76 2.50
C LEU A 182 -1.84 -18.18 2.92
N ASP A 183 -1.61 -19.48 3.05
CA ASP A 183 -0.31 -20.03 3.47
C ASP A 183 0.79 -19.79 2.44
N GLU A 184 0.43 -19.58 1.18
CA GLU A 184 1.38 -19.28 0.09
C GLU A 184 1.81 -17.81 0.05
N LEU A 185 1.06 -16.87 0.69
CA LEU A 185 1.34 -15.42 0.59
C LEU A 185 2.75 -15.03 1.03
N ILE A 186 3.12 -15.37 2.25
CA ILE A 186 4.45 -15.02 2.78
C ILE A 186 5.57 -15.75 2.04
N PRO A 187 5.45 -17.07 1.75
CA PRO A 187 6.42 -17.77 0.89
C PRO A 187 6.61 -17.12 -0.48
N ALA A 188 5.53 -16.76 -1.17
CA ALA A 188 5.60 -16.11 -2.49
C ALA A 188 6.32 -14.75 -2.40
N ALA A 189 5.93 -13.91 -1.42
CA ALA A 189 6.59 -12.62 -1.17
C ALA A 189 8.11 -12.79 -0.94
N LYS A 190 8.50 -13.75 -0.09
CA LYS A 190 9.92 -14.02 0.19
C LYS A 190 10.66 -14.58 -1.03
N THR A 191 10.00 -15.39 -1.84
CA THR A 191 10.58 -15.91 -3.07
C THR A 191 10.86 -14.78 -4.06
N TRP A 192 9.90 -13.87 -4.22
CA TRP A 192 10.08 -12.72 -5.09
C TRP A 192 11.21 -11.80 -4.60
N ILE A 193 11.29 -11.52 -3.28
CA ILE A 193 12.38 -10.72 -2.68
C ILE A 193 13.75 -11.30 -3.04
N LYS A 194 13.93 -12.61 -2.85
CA LYS A 194 15.21 -13.29 -3.13
C LYS A 194 15.60 -13.24 -4.61
N ALA A 195 14.61 -13.26 -5.49
CA ALA A 195 14.81 -13.18 -6.94
C ALA A 195 15.06 -11.74 -7.45
N ASN A 196 14.73 -10.71 -6.65
CA ASN A 196 14.75 -9.31 -7.06
C ASN A 196 15.47 -8.41 -6.03
N PRO A 197 16.74 -8.68 -5.68
CA PRO A 197 17.45 -7.96 -4.60
C PRO A 197 17.63 -6.45 -4.87
N GLU A 198 17.63 -6.05 -6.15
CA GLU A 198 17.80 -4.66 -6.61
C GLU A 198 16.47 -3.99 -7.01
N ALA A 199 15.34 -4.47 -6.47
CA ALA A 199 14.02 -3.96 -6.85
C ALA A 199 13.89 -2.46 -6.56
N LYS A 200 13.34 -1.74 -7.55
CA LYS A 200 13.00 -0.32 -7.48
C LYS A 200 11.68 -0.10 -8.17
N GLN A 201 10.95 0.89 -7.73
CA GLN A 201 9.75 1.33 -8.46
C GLN A 201 10.12 1.73 -9.90
N PRO A 202 9.23 1.49 -10.88
CA PRO A 202 9.53 1.86 -12.27
C PRO A 202 9.93 3.33 -12.43
N TRP A 203 9.26 4.24 -11.71
CA TRP A 203 9.52 5.69 -11.79
C TRP A 203 10.78 6.16 -11.04
N ASP A 204 11.46 5.27 -10.33
CA ASP A 204 12.75 5.52 -9.67
C ASP A 204 13.93 4.93 -10.47
N ARG A 205 13.63 4.38 -11.66
CA ARG A 205 14.65 3.84 -12.59
C ARG A 205 15.04 4.91 -13.59
N GLU A 206 16.31 4.93 -13.97
CA GLU A 206 16.79 5.79 -15.05
C GLU A 206 16.02 5.51 -16.35
N GLY A 207 15.69 6.57 -17.08
CA GLY A 207 14.98 6.47 -18.37
C GLY A 207 13.47 6.14 -18.25
N TYR A 208 12.89 6.14 -17.04
CA TYR A 208 11.47 5.93 -16.90
C TYR A 208 10.65 6.94 -17.72
N LYS A 209 9.64 6.43 -18.42
CA LYS A 209 8.63 7.24 -19.11
C LYS A 209 7.27 6.82 -18.62
N MET A 210 6.44 7.80 -18.26
CA MET A 210 5.05 7.54 -17.85
C MET A 210 4.30 6.89 -19.01
N PRO A 211 3.53 5.80 -18.76
CA PRO A 211 2.67 5.21 -19.79
C PRO A 211 1.60 6.17 -20.30
N GLY A 212 1.16 6.02 -21.56
CA GLY A 212 0.06 6.80 -22.19
C GLY A 212 0.51 7.99 -23.00
#